data_26c5e3179f67789963927fc07b140af0
#
_entry.id   26c5e3179f67789963927fc07b140af0
#
_cell.length_a   1.000
_cell.length_b   1.000
_cell.length_c   1.000
_cell.angle_alpha   90.00
_cell.angle_beta   90.00
_cell.angle_gamma   90.00
#
_symmetry.space_group_name_H-M   'P 1'
#
loop_
_entity.id
_entity.type
_entity.pdbx_description
1 polymer ?
#
loop_
_entity_poly.entity_id
_entity_poly.type
_entity_poly.pdbx_seq_one_letter_code
_entity_poly.pdbx_strand_id
1 'polypeptide(L)'
;MLSEDAVKAQRDKMKIVYTPIHGSGYMPVTTMLERMGMPVVTVPEQVNPDPDFSTVRVPNPEEADALSMAVALAKKVNAAVVIGTDPDCDRMGVAVRNDKGEFVLLNGNQTGVLIMDYILRRNRDKGTLPKNAAVVKTIVTTRLANVVAKDYGATVFDVLTGFKFIGEKIKEWEQTHEYTFMFGFEESYGCLSGTHARDKDAVVASMLFAELACYEENEGSSVYDRLQKIYKEYGYFLERAFSFGFTGIDAMDKMNKIMNDIRTSDISSVQGKKVLALSDYLTGVTTKCDGTKEKITLPKSNVLLYTLENDCWMCVRPSGTEPKLKIYLATKEDSFDSAEKDLAAMKDEVVKKFNL
;
A
#
# COMPACT_ATOMS: atom_id res chain seq x y z
N MET A 1 8.17 16.60 12.03
CA MET A 1 7.02 15.99 12.74
C MET A 1 5.77 16.85 12.61
N LEU A 2 4.63 16.21 12.47
CA LEU A 2 3.31 16.87 12.38
C LEU A 2 2.64 17.00 13.77
N SER A 3 2.99 16.19 14.74
CA SER A 3 2.38 16.15 16.07
C SER A 3 3.42 15.95 17.19
N GLU A 4 4.39 16.84 17.26
CA GLU A 4 5.49 16.77 18.24
C GLU A 4 5.00 16.66 19.69
N ASP A 5 3.91 17.36 20.04
CA ASP A 5 3.34 17.33 21.39
C ASP A 5 2.75 15.94 21.72
N ALA A 6 2.10 15.27 20.75
CA ALA A 6 1.61 13.91 20.94
C ALA A 6 2.75 12.92 21.15
N VAL A 7 3.85 13.04 20.42
CA VAL A 7 5.06 12.23 20.61
C VAL A 7 5.64 12.46 22.01
N LYS A 8 5.77 13.72 22.45
CA LYS A 8 6.25 14.05 23.81
C LYS A 8 5.36 13.46 24.91
N ALA A 9 4.06 13.42 24.70
CA ALA A 9 3.11 12.87 25.69
C ALA A 9 3.17 11.34 25.78
N GLN A 10 3.59 10.65 24.72
CA GLN A 10 3.62 9.19 24.65
C GLN A 10 4.99 8.55 24.74
N ARG A 11 6.08 9.30 24.61
CA ARG A 11 7.45 8.79 24.56
C ARG A 11 7.86 7.86 25.72
N ASP A 12 7.35 8.10 26.92
CA ASP A 12 7.68 7.29 28.11
C ASP A 12 6.67 6.14 28.33
N LYS A 13 5.61 6.08 27.54
CA LYS A 13 4.51 5.12 27.69
C LYS A 13 4.45 4.12 26.54
N MET A 14 4.63 4.58 25.31
CA MET A 14 4.56 3.77 24.12
C MET A 14 5.91 3.16 23.78
N LYS A 15 5.94 1.83 23.60
CA LYS A 15 7.11 1.10 23.11
C LYS A 15 6.87 0.67 21.66
N ILE A 16 7.93 0.77 20.87
CA ILE A 16 7.97 0.27 19.48
C ILE A 16 8.97 -0.87 19.42
N VAL A 17 8.57 -1.98 18.79
CA VAL A 17 9.52 -3.02 18.39
C VAL A 17 9.87 -2.82 16.94
N TYR A 18 11.16 -2.83 16.64
CA TYR A 18 11.67 -2.65 15.28
C TYR A 18 12.55 -3.83 14.84
N THR A 19 12.41 -4.24 13.58
CA THR A 19 13.34 -5.15 12.93
C THR A 19 13.75 -4.62 11.56
N PRO A 20 15.06 -4.58 11.26
CA PRO A 20 15.59 -4.28 9.92
C PRO A 20 15.58 -5.50 8.99
N ILE A 21 15.16 -6.67 9.45
CA ILE A 21 15.21 -7.95 8.73
C ILE A 21 16.61 -8.14 8.08
N HIS A 22 17.66 -8.02 8.89
CA HIS A 22 19.08 -8.08 8.49
C HIS A 22 19.54 -7.00 7.50
N GLY A 23 18.72 -5.95 7.28
CA GLY A 23 18.97 -4.91 6.28
C GLY A 23 19.63 -3.65 6.81
N SER A 24 19.76 -2.68 5.91
CA SER A 24 20.42 -1.39 6.13
C SER A 24 19.64 -0.43 7.04
N GLY A 25 18.36 -0.72 7.29
CA GLY A 25 17.47 0.15 8.07
C GLY A 25 17.80 0.27 9.56
N TYR A 26 18.66 -0.59 10.14
CA TYR A 26 18.92 -0.60 11.58
C TYR A 26 19.33 0.77 12.09
N MET A 27 20.43 1.32 11.60
CA MET A 27 20.96 2.60 12.08
C MET A 27 20.03 3.78 11.78
N PRO A 28 19.54 3.99 10.55
CA PRO A 28 18.74 5.18 10.26
C PRO A 28 17.40 5.18 10.99
N VAL A 29 16.68 4.05 11.05
CA VAL A 29 15.36 3.99 11.71
C VAL A 29 15.49 4.11 13.22
N THR A 30 16.44 3.39 13.86
CA THR A 30 16.63 3.51 15.32
C THR A 30 17.08 4.90 15.72
N THR A 31 18.05 5.49 15.01
CA THR A 31 18.51 6.86 15.26
C THR A 31 17.38 7.88 15.10
N MET A 32 16.54 7.70 14.11
CA MET A 32 15.39 8.59 13.88
C MET A 32 14.38 8.47 15.02
N LEU A 33 14.00 7.26 15.43
CA LEU A 33 13.07 7.03 16.55
C LEU A 33 13.65 7.56 17.88
N GLU A 34 14.92 7.34 18.14
CA GLU A 34 15.63 7.90 19.31
C GLU A 34 15.62 9.43 19.33
N ARG A 35 15.85 10.08 18.17
CA ARG A 35 15.76 11.55 18.05
C ARG A 35 14.34 12.09 18.27
N MET A 36 13.33 11.29 17.98
CA MET A 36 11.94 11.59 18.34
C MET A 36 11.70 11.43 19.85
N GLY A 37 12.63 10.80 20.59
CA GLY A 37 12.49 10.43 21.99
C GLY A 37 11.62 9.18 22.20
N MET A 38 11.46 8.34 21.17
CA MET A 38 10.67 7.12 21.25
C MET A 38 11.55 5.93 21.67
N PRO A 39 11.18 5.20 22.74
CA PRO A 39 11.88 3.97 23.11
C PRO A 39 11.68 2.90 22.03
N VAL A 40 12.75 2.44 21.43
CA VAL A 40 12.74 1.37 20.41
C VAL A 40 13.43 0.12 20.98
N VAL A 41 12.77 -1.03 20.84
CA VAL A 41 13.32 -2.35 21.15
C VAL A 41 13.53 -3.09 19.84
N THR A 42 14.78 -3.47 19.57
CA THR A 42 15.11 -4.17 18.32
C THR A 42 15.11 -5.68 18.51
N VAL A 43 14.84 -6.45 17.44
CA VAL A 43 14.96 -7.91 17.42
C VAL A 43 16.46 -8.25 17.32
N PRO A 44 17.11 -8.76 18.39
CA PRO A 44 18.56 -8.91 18.40
C PRO A 44 19.09 -9.83 17.30
N GLU A 45 18.35 -10.86 16.94
CA GLU A 45 18.71 -11.86 15.95
C GLU A 45 18.70 -11.31 14.53
N GLN A 46 17.98 -10.20 14.29
CA GLN A 46 17.78 -9.59 12.96
C GLN A 46 18.52 -8.26 12.77
N VAL A 47 19.25 -7.79 13.77
CA VAL A 47 19.94 -6.49 13.74
C VAL A 47 21.16 -6.49 12.85
N ASN A 48 21.93 -7.58 12.91
CA ASN A 48 23.15 -7.70 12.13
C ASN A 48 22.87 -8.11 10.68
N PRO A 49 23.59 -7.56 9.70
CA PRO A 49 23.52 -8.02 8.33
C PRO A 49 23.81 -9.52 8.23
N ASP A 50 22.94 -10.23 7.53
CA ASP A 50 23.07 -11.66 7.25
C ASP A 50 22.74 -11.90 5.76
N PRO A 51 23.73 -12.25 4.91
CA PRO A 51 23.52 -12.44 3.49
C PRO A 51 22.60 -13.62 3.15
N ASP A 52 22.46 -14.57 4.07
CA ASP A 52 21.61 -15.75 3.91
C ASP A 52 20.19 -15.55 4.48
N PHE A 53 19.95 -14.41 5.16
CA PHE A 53 18.67 -14.09 5.81
C PHE A 53 18.13 -15.25 6.68
N SER A 54 19.01 -15.88 7.47
CA SER A 54 18.79 -17.17 8.13
C SER A 54 17.57 -17.23 9.05
N THR A 55 17.03 -16.08 9.48
CA THR A 55 15.88 -16.01 10.39
C THR A 55 14.52 -15.90 9.68
N VAL A 56 14.50 -15.75 8.35
CA VAL A 56 13.29 -15.54 7.56
C VAL A 56 13.36 -16.32 6.24
N ARG A 57 12.22 -16.78 5.76
CA ARG A 57 12.15 -17.45 4.46
C ARG A 57 12.33 -16.47 3.29
N VAL A 58 11.75 -15.28 3.44
CA VAL A 58 11.85 -14.17 2.48
C VAL A 58 12.00 -12.88 3.27
N PRO A 59 13.03 -12.07 3.03
CA PRO A 59 13.26 -10.82 3.76
C PRO A 59 12.35 -9.68 3.24
N ASN A 60 11.05 -9.87 3.34
CA ASN A 60 10.04 -8.93 2.88
C ASN A 60 9.03 -8.68 4.01
N PRO A 61 8.82 -7.45 4.47
CA PRO A 61 7.90 -7.12 5.55
C PRO A 61 6.41 -7.33 5.18
N GLU A 62 6.08 -7.67 3.93
CA GLU A 62 4.76 -8.14 3.52
C GLU A 62 4.44 -9.55 4.08
N GLU A 63 5.48 -10.35 4.31
CA GLU A 63 5.33 -11.73 4.78
C GLU A 63 5.18 -11.76 6.30
N ALA A 64 4.15 -12.44 6.79
CA ALA A 64 3.92 -12.59 8.22
C ALA A 64 5.10 -13.25 8.94
N ASP A 65 5.79 -14.16 8.28
CA ASP A 65 6.98 -14.85 8.76
C ASP A 65 8.11 -13.85 9.09
N ALA A 66 8.33 -12.87 8.22
CA ALA A 66 9.39 -11.87 8.39
C ALA A 66 9.21 -11.00 9.66
N LEU A 67 7.98 -10.76 10.09
CA LEU A 67 7.66 -9.98 11.30
C LEU A 67 7.37 -10.86 12.52
N SER A 68 7.39 -12.18 12.42
CA SER A 68 6.99 -13.10 13.49
C SER A 68 7.81 -12.92 14.77
N MET A 69 9.13 -12.80 14.66
CA MET A 69 10.03 -12.57 15.79
C MET A 69 9.78 -11.22 16.46
N ALA A 70 9.54 -10.17 15.66
CA ALA A 70 9.24 -8.84 16.16
C ALA A 70 7.88 -8.81 16.88
N VAL A 71 6.87 -9.50 16.35
CA VAL A 71 5.56 -9.67 17.02
C VAL A 71 5.70 -10.45 18.34
N ALA A 72 6.50 -11.52 18.37
CA ALA A 72 6.75 -12.28 19.59
C ALA A 72 7.44 -11.42 20.65
N LEU A 73 8.46 -10.64 20.26
CA LEU A 73 9.12 -9.70 21.14
C LEU A 73 8.17 -8.60 21.62
N ALA A 74 7.35 -8.04 20.75
CA ALA A 74 6.37 -7.00 21.08
C ALA A 74 5.35 -7.46 22.13
N LYS A 75 4.89 -8.72 22.05
CA LYS A 75 4.05 -9.32 23.10
C LYS A 75 4.78 -9.39 24.45
N LYS A 76 6.06 -9.82 24.44
CA LYS A 76 6.89 -9.97 25.64
C LYS A 76 7.17 -8.64 26.34
N VAL A 77 7.46 -7.58 25.58
CA VAL A 77 7.80 -6.26 26.14
C VAL A 77 6.60 -5.31 26.26
N ASN A 78 5.41 -5.81 25.92
CA ASN A 78 4.16 -5.05 25.87
C ASN A 78 4.28 -3.79 24.99
N ALA A 79 4.77 -3.96 23.77
CA ALA A 79 4.83 -2.87 22.80
C ALA A 79 3.45 -2.59 22.18
N ALA A 80 3.24 -1.36 21.73
CA ALA A 80 2.04 -0.94 21.02
C ALA A 80 2.12 -1.22 19.52
N VAL A 81 3.30 -1.07 18.94
CA VAL A 81 3.54 -1.12 17.49
C VAL A 81 4.77 -1.99 17.19
N VAL A 82 4.68 -2.75 16.10
CA VAL A 82 5.81 -3.42 15.44
C VAL A 82 6.05 -2.73 14.11
N ILE A 83 7.31 -2.41 13.82
CA ILE A 83 7.77 -1.89 12.53
C ILE A 83 8.86 -2.83 12.01
N GLY A 84 8.77 -3.22 10.75
CA GLY A 84 9.84 -3.92 10.04
C GLY A 84 10.13 -3.27 8.70
N THR A 85 11.40 -3.24 8.30
CA THR A 85 11.81 -2.74 6.98
C THR A 85 12.49 -3.86 6.20
N ASP A 86 12.37 -3.79 4.87
CA ASP A 86 13.11 -4.69 4.00
C ASP A 86 14.62 -4.36 3.97
N PRO A 87 15.46 -5.21 3.36
CA PRO A 87 16.91 -5.06 3.46
C PRO A 87 17.49 -3.75 2.94
N ASP A 88 16.92 -3.16 1.90
CA ASP A 88 17.34 -1.85 1.34
C ASP A 88 16.60 -0.66 1.97
N CYS A 89 15.69 -0.95 2.93
CA CYS A 89 14.97 0.05 3.73
C CYS A 89 14.10 1.00 2.88
N ASP A 90 13.45 0.45 1.87
CA ASP A 90 12.52 1.21 1.02
C ASP A 90 11.05 0.84 1.27
N ARG A 91 10.74 -0.28 1.93
CA ARG A 91 9.41 -0.74 2.33
C ARG A 91 9.29 -0.89 3.83
N MET A 92 8.11 -0.60 4.35
CA MET A 92 7.81 -0.70 5.77
C MET A 92 6.55 -1.54 6.01
N GLY A 93 6.70 -2.68 6.69
CA GLY A 93 5.59 -3.46 7.24
C GLY A 93 5.33 -3.12 8.69
N VAL A 94 4.08 -3.16 9.11
CA VAL A 94 3.67 -2.85 10.48
C VAL A 94 2.67 -3.85 11.03
N ALA A 95 2.74 -4.07 12.35
CA ALA A 95 1.69 -4.75 13.08
C ALA A 95 1.24 -3.90 14.27
N VAL A 96 -0.07 -3.84 14.48
CA VAL A 96 -0.73 -3.09 15.54
C VAL A 96 -1.68 -3.98 16.33
N ARG A 97 -2.03 -3.58 17.54
CA ARG A 97 -3.01 -4.32 18.34
C ARG A 97 -4.42 -4.04 17.85
N ASN A 98 -5.23 -5.11 17.70
CA ASN A 98 -6.65 -5.02 17.46
C ASN A 98 -7.42 -4.78 18.78
N ASP A 99 -8.75 -4.71 18.71
CA ASP A 99 -9.66 -4.55 19.84
C ASP A 99 -9.59 -5.68 20.89
N LYS A 100 -9.03 -6.85 20.51
CA LYS A 100 -8.78 -7.99 21.41
C LYS A 100 -7.37 -7.98 22.02
N GLY A 101 -6.54 -6.98 21.69
CA GLY A 101 -5.15 -6.87 22.08
C GLY A 101 -4.18 -7.79 21.32
N GLU A 102 -4.64 -8.43 20.24
CA GLU A 102 -3.82 -9.28 19.38
C GLU A 102 -3.13 -8.45 18.30
N PHE A 103 -1.89 -8.79 17.95
CA PHE A 103 -1.22 -8.15 16.83
C PHE A 103 -1.78 -8.61 15.50
N VAL A 104 -2.17 -7.65 14.66
CA VAL A 104 -2.58 -7.83 13.27
C VAL A 104 -1.62 -7.07 12.35
N LEU A 105 -1.18 -7.73 11.28
CA LEU A 105 -0.38 -7.09 10.24
C LEU A 105 -1.29 -6.24 9.37
N LEU A 106 -0.87 -5.02 9.11
CA LEU A 106 -1.51 -4.15 8.14
C LEU A 106 -0.85 -4.35 6.77
N ASN A 107 -1.66 -4.44 5.72
CA ASN A 107 -1.12 -4.47 4.37
C ASN A 107 -0.70 -3.07 3.89
N GLY A 108 0.00 -3.01 2.74
CA GLY A 108 0.52 -1.75 2.21
C GLY A 108 -0.57 -0.72 1.90
N ASN A 109 -1.74 -1.16 1.44
CA ASN A 109 -2.88 -0.27 1.21
C ASN A 109 -3.40 0.34 2.52
N GLN A 110 -3.57 -0.47 3.57
CA GLN A 110 -4.01 -0.02 4.89
C GLN A 110 -3.01 0.96 5.51
N THR A 111 -1.73 0.61 5.48
CA THR A 111 -0.65 1.44 6.00
C THR A 111 -0.55 2.76 5.24
N GLY A 112 -0.60 2.70 3.90
CA GLY A 112 -0.54 3.89 3.05
C GLY A 112 -1.72 4.84 3.27
N VAL A 113 -2.95 4.31 3.36
CA VAL A 113 -4.14 5.12 3.64
C VAL A 113 -4.09 5.76 5.03
N LEU A 114 -3.64 5.02 6.05
CA LEU A 114 -3.50 5.54 7.41
C LEU A 114 -2.49 6.70 7.50
N ILE A 115 -1.32 6.54 6.87
CA ILE A 115 -0.30 7.61 6.82
C ILE A 115 -0.82 8.82 6.02
N MET A 116 -1.45 8.57 4.86
CA MET A 116 -2.05 9.62 4.04
C MET A 116 -3.12 10.41 4.81
N ASP A 117 -4.05 9.71 5.43
CA ASP A 117 -5.10 10.31 6.27
C ASP A 117 -4.48 11.15 7.38
N TYR A 118 -3.48 10.62 8.08
CA TYR A 118 -2.78 11.33 9.14
C TYR A 118 -2.13 12.63 8.63
N ILE A 119 -1.39 12.56 7.52
CA ILE A 119 -0.75 13.74 6.92
C ILE A 119 -1.76 14.80 6.55
N LEU A 120 -2.82 14.42 5.84
CA LEU A 120 -3.84 15.35 5.36
C LEU A 120 -4.63 15.96 6.53
N ARG A 121 -5.04 15.13 7.48
CA ARG A 121 -5.77 15.53 8.69
C ARG A 121 -4.97 16.53 9.51
N ARG A 122 -3.70 16.21 9.83
CA ARG A 122 -2.86 17.10 10.65
C ARG A 122 -2.56 18.44 9.98
N ASN A 123 -2.34 18.43 8.66
CA ASN A 123 -2.14 19.69 7.93
C ASN A 123 -3.43 20.50 7.86
N ARG A 124 -4.59 19.86 7.68
CA ARG A 124 -5.90 20.55 7.74
C ARG A 124 -6.14 21.19 9.12
N ASP A 125 -5.95 20.43 10.20
CA ASP A 125 -6.18 20.88 11.56
C ASP A 125 -5.28 22.05 11.96
N LYS A 126 -4.06 22.11 11.40
CA LYS A 126 -3.12 23.21 11.58
C LYS A 126 -3.34 24.38 10.61
N GLY A 127 -4.25 24.26 9.66
CA GLY A 127 -4.44 25.28 8.61
C GLY A 127 -3.27 25.38 7.64
N THR A 128 -2.45 24.33 7.52
CA THR A 128 -1.26 24.28 6.65
C THR A 128 -1.46 23.39 5.41
N LEU A 129 -2.65 22.79 5.24
CA LEU A 129 -2.95 21.97 4.06
C LEU A 129 -3.03 22.87 2.81
N PRO A 130 -2.17 22.66 1.82
CA PRO A 130 -2.20 23.45 0.58
C PRO A 130 -3.50 23.25 -0.18
N LYS A 131 -4.00 24.31 -0.85
CA LYS A 131 -5.22 24.22 -1.68
C LYS A 131 -5.05 23.29 -2.88
N ASN A 132 -3.82 23.10 -3.34
CA ASN A 132 -3.43 22.21 -4.43
C ASN A 132 -2.72 20.95 -3.92
N ALA A 133 -3.08 20.48 -2.71
CA ALA A 133 -2.52 19.27 -2.14
C ALA A 133 -2.75 18.06 -3.06
N ALA A 134 -1.71 17.27 -3.30
CA ALA A 134 -1.76 16.11 -4.16
C ALA A 134 -1.19 14.86 -3.48
N VAL A 135 -1.86 13.74 -3.73
CA VAL A 135 -1.44 12.39 -3.39
C VAL A 135 -1.21 11.61 -4.68
N VAL A 136 -0.17 10.79 -4.74
CA VAL A 136 0.13 9.95 -5.90
C VAL A 136 0.11 8.48 -5.50
N LYS A 137 -0.57 7.64 -6.27
CA LYS A 137 -0.60 6.20 -6.06
C LYS A 137 -0.57 5.44 -7.38
N THR A 138 -0.33 4.13 -7.33
CA THR A 138 -0.39 3.33 -8.56
C THR A 138 -1.83 2.95 -8.92
N ILE A 139 -2.04 2.59 -10.19
CA ILE A 139 -3.34 2.12 -10.71
C ILE A 139 -3.84 0.83 -10.04
N VAL A 140 -2.98 0.12 -9.31
CA VAL A 140 -3.31 -1.12 -8.56
C VAL A 140 -3.33 -0.90 -7.05
N THR A 141 -3.13 0.33 -6.61
CA THR A 141 -3.24 0.73 -5.20
C THR A 141 -4.70 1.10 -4.88
N THR A 142 -5.11 0.92 -3.65
CA THR A 142 -6.51 1.03 -3.19
C THR A 142 -7.22 2.31 -3.62
N ARG A 143 -8.47 2.18 -4.05
CA ARG A 143 -9.36 3.32 -4.30
C ARG A 143 -9.88 3.99 -3.02
N LEU A 144 -9.70 3.36 -1.86
CA LEU A 144 -9.99 4.00 -0.57
C LEU A 144 -9.22 5.32 -0.43
N ALA A 145 -7.98 5.38 -0.95
CA ALA A 145 -7.21 6.63 -0.96
C ALA A 145 -7.91 7.78 -1.68
N ASN A 146 -8.63 7.49 -2.78
CA ASN A 146 -9.33 8.52 -3.55
C ASN A 146 -10.47 9.13 -2.74
N VAL A 147 -11.26 8.31 -2.04
CA VAL A 147 -12.40 8.80 -1.26
C VAL A 147 -11.95 9.53 0.00
N VAL A 148 -10.95 9.02 0.69
CA VAL A 148 -10.39 9.68 1.88
C VAL A 148 -9.73 11.01 1.52
N ALA A 149 -8.87 11.05 0.50
CA ALA A 149 -8.18 12.30 0.11
C ALA A 149 -9.16 13.39 -0.36
N LYS A 150 -10.25 13.00 -1.03
CA LYS A 150 -11.31 13.90 -1.49
C LYS A 150 -11.93 14.69 -0.34
N ASP A 151 -12.16 14.09 0.82
CA ASP A 151 -12.75 14.76 1.99
C ASP A 151 -11.84 15.83 2.58
N TYR A 152 -10.53 15.70 2.32
CA TYR A 152 -9.55 16.75 2.65
C TYR A 152 -9.40 17.80 1.54
N GLY A 153 -10.05 17.62 0.38
CA GLY A 153 -9.87 18.47 -0.78
C GLY A 153 -8.56 18.24 -1.53
N ALA A 154 -7.87 17.13 -1.26
CA ALA A 154 -6.65 16.77 -1.96
C ALA A 154 -6.96 16.01 -3.26
N THR A 155 -6.16 16.25 -4.30
CA THR A 155 -6.27 15.56 -5.59
C THR A 155 -5.43 14.27 -5.57
N VAL A 156 -6.01 13.15 -6.04
CA VAL A 156 -5.28 11.89 -6.18
C VAL A 156 -4.93 11.66 -7.63
N PHE A 157 -3.67 11.34 -7.88
CA PHE A 157 -3.14 10.99 -9.20
C PHE A 157 -2.78 9.50 -9.24
N ASP A 158 -3.35 8.79 -10.21
CA ASP A 158 -3.00 7.42 -10.50
C ASP A 158 -1.85 7.38 -11.52
N VAL A 159 -0.82 6.60 -11.22
CA VAL A 159 0.33 6.36 -12.12
C VAL A 159 0.52 4.86 -12.37
N LEU A 160 1.34 4.48 -13.32
CA LEU A 160 1.71 3.08 -13.51
C LEU A 160 2.50 2.55 -12.31
N THR A 161 2.52 1.22 -12.14
CA THR A 161 3.31 0.55 -11.10
C THR A 161 4.80 0.83 -11.26
N GLY A 162 5.44 1.15 -10.15
CA GLY A 162 6.84 1.52 -10.04
C GLY A 162 7.01 2.95 -9.56
N PHE A 163 7.72 3.09 -8.44
CA PHE A 163 7.84 4.36 -7.72
C PHE A 163 8.45 5.49 -8.55
N LYS A 164 9.20 5.15 -9.61
CA LYS A 164 9.72 6.14 -10.58
C LYS A 164 8.65 7.07 -11.15
N PHE A 165 7.42 6.58 -11.35
CA PHE A 165 6.31 7.40 -11.85
C PHE A 165 5.76 8.35 -10.78
N ILE A 166 5.84 7.97 -9.51
CA ILE A 166 5.57 8.87 -8.38
C ILE A 166 6.68 9.95 -8.33
N GLY A 167 7.95 9.53 -8.42
CA GLY A 167 9.10 10.43 -8.47
C GLY A 167 9.05 11.41 -9.66
N GLU A 168 8.51 10.98 -10.81
CA GLU A 168 8.29 11.83 -11.99
C GLU A 168 7.28 12.95 -11.69
N LYS A 169 6.16 12.65 -11.01
CA LYS A 169 5.17 13.65 -10.59
C LYS A 169 5.76 14.65 -9.60
N ILE A 170 6.57 14.21 -8.65
CA ILE A 170 7.27 15.10 -7.73
C ILE A 170 8.16 16.08 -8.51
N LYS A 171 8.96 15.57 -9.46
CA LYS A 171 9.84 16.39 -10.29
C LYS A 171 9.06 17.39 -11.15
N GLU A 172 7.95 16.96 -11.75
CA GLU A 172 7.06 17.81 -12.55
C GLU A 172 6.53 18.98 -11.71
N TRP A 173 6.02 18.71 -10.51
CA TRP A 173 5.42 19.74 -9.67
C TRP A 173 6.43 20.65 -8.97
N GLU A 174 7.65 20.21 -8.76
CA GLU A 174 8.74 21.11 -8.34
C GLU A 174 9.07 22.17 -9.41
N GLN A 175 8.86 21.85 -10.69
CA GLN A 175 9.10 22.77 -11.79
C GLN A 175 7.89 23.65 -12.12
N THR A 176 6.69 23.06 -12.08
CA THR A 176 5.45 23.74 -12.50
C THR A 176 4.71 24.42 -11.35
N HIS A 177 4.93 24.00 -10.12
CA HIS A 177 4.19 24.44 -8.93
C HIS A 177 2.66 24.25 -9.04
N GLU A 178 2.21 23.40 -9.97
CA GLU A 178 0.79 23.15 -10.19
C GLU A 178 0.15 22.45 -8.99
N TYR A 179 0.86 21.48 -8.41
CA TYR A 179 0.42 20.74 -7.22
C TYR A 179 1.51 20.72 -6.15
N THR A 180 1.08 20.57 -4.91
CA THR A 180 1.99 20.32 -3.77
C THR A 180 1.92 18.85 -3.39
N PHE A 181 3.02 18.12 -3.58
CA PHE A 181 3.13 16.71 -3.23
C PHE A 181 3.07 16.55 -1.71
N MET A 182 2.07 15.82 -1.22
CA MET A 182 1.89 15.51 0.19
C MET A 182 2.37 14.10 0.53
N PHE A 183 2.00 13.11 -0.30
CA PHE A 183 2.28 11.71 -0.06
C PHE A 183 2.17 10.90 -1.35
N GLY A 184 3.02 9.89 -1.48
CA GLY A 184 2.93 8.89 -2.55
C GLY A 184 3.15 7.49 -2.00
N PHE A 185 2.39 6.48 -2.51
CA PHE A 185 2.52 5.12 -2.02
C PHE A 185 2.08 4.06 -3.03
N GLU A 186 2.58 2.86 -2.80
CA GLU A 186 2.23 1.65 -3.54
C GLU A 186 1.63 0.61 -2.58
N GLU A 187 0.79 -0.28 -3.11
CA GLU A 187 0.23 -1.41 -2.36
C GLU A 187 1.31 -2.36 -1.82
N SER A 188 2.50 -2.32 -2.42
CA SER A 188 3.66 -3.13 -2.06
C SER A 188 4.51 -2.51 -0.94
N TYR A 189 3.86 -1.80 0.02
CA TYR A 189 4.47 -1.30 1.26
C TYR A 189 5.47 -0.15 1.11
N GLY A 190 5.70 0.35 -0.10
CA GLY A 190 6.58 1.48 -0.35
C GLY A 190 5.83 2.81 -0.31
N CYS A 191 6.38 3.81 0.36
CA CYS A 191 5.82 5.15 0.37
C CYS A 191 6.89 6.24 0.52
N LEU A 192 6.49 7.48 0.24
CA LEU A 192 7.31 8.67 0.41
C LEU A 192 6.43 9.84 0.84
N SER A 193 6.92 10.64 1.79
CA SER A 193 6.41 11.97 2.11
C SER A 193 7.55 12.98 2.05
N GLY A 194 7.27 14.15 1.50
CA GLY A 194 8.33 15.14 1.21
C GLY A 194 9.00 14.93 -0.14
N THR A 195 9.93 15.81 -0.48
CA THR A 195 10.57 15.85 -1.81
C THR A 195 12.08 15.65 -1.77
N HIS A 196 12.60 15.20 -0.62
CA HIS A 196 14.04 14.94 -0.40
C HIS A 196 14.58 13.73 -1.19
N ALA A 197 13.68 12.82 -1.61
CA ALA A 197 13.99 11.65 -2.41
C ALA A 197 13.04 11.54 -3.61
N ARG A 198 13.30 10.56 -4.51
CA ARG A 198 12.46 10.24 -5.67
C ARG A 198 12.07 8.76 -5.69
N ASP A 199 12.37 8.09 -4.61
CA ASP A 199 12.01 6.69 -4.38
C ASP A 199 11.44 6.54 -2.98
N LYS A 200 10.95 5.36 -2.67
CA LYS A 200 10.38 4.96 -1.38
C LYS A 200 11.37 5.18 -0.24
N ASP A 201 10.87 5.56 0.91
CA ASP A 201 11.68 5.81 2.10
C ASP A 201 11.01 5.24 3.35
N ALA A 202 11.48 4.06 3.78
CA ALA A 202 10.96 3.40 4.96
C ALA A 202 11.38 4.09 6.27
N VAL A 203 12.42 4.91 6.27
CA VAL A 203 12.82 5.71 7.46
C VAL A 203 11.76 6.76 7.75
N VAL A 204 11.38 7.55 6.71
CA VAL A 204 10.30 8.54 6.83
C VAL A 204 8.96 7.88 7.10
N ALA A 205 8.67 6.74 6.45
CA ALA A 205 7.46 5.96 6.73
C ALA A 205 7.38 5.53 8.20
N SER A 206 8.48 5.00 8.76
CA SER A 206 8.58 4.59 10.16
C SER A 206 8.38 5.76 11.12
N MET A 207 8.94 6.93 10.79
CA MET A 207 8.75 8.16 11.55
C MET A 207 7.25 8.55 11.59
N LEU A 208 6.62 8.63 10.43
CA LEU A 208 5.23 9.04 10.31
C LEU A 208 4.29 8.05 10.98
N PHE A 209 4.57 6.74 10.88
CA PHE A 209 3.75 5.73 11.52
C PHE A 209 3.87 5.73 13.04
N ALA A 210 5.08 5.92 13.57
CA ALA A 210 5.31 6.09 15.01
C ALA A 210 4.59 7.35 15.53
N GLU A 211 4.66 8.45 14.80
CA GLU A 211 3.98 9.70 15.14
C GLU A 211 2.46 9.56 15.09
N LEU A 212 1.92 8.90 14.05
CA LEU A 212 0.50 8.55 13.94
C LEU A 212 0.05 7.73 15.16
N ALA A 213 0.81 6.70 15.55
CA ALA A 213 0.46 5.88 16.70
C ALA A 213 0.40 6.69 18.00
N CYS A 214 1.37 7.57 18.22
CA CYS A 214 1.36 8.49 19.37
C CYS A 214 0.17 9.45 19.33
N TYR A 215 -0.18 9.92 18.14
CA TYR A 215 -1.30 10.84 17.96
C TYR A 215 -2.64 10.17 18.29
N GLU A 216 -2.89 8.97 17.74
CA GLU A 216 -4.14 8.25 18.03
C GLU A 216 -4.26 7.89 19.52
N GLU A 217 -3.18 7.44 20.16
CA GLU A 217 -3.17 7.13 21.58
C GLU A 217 -3.45 8.37 22.43
N ASN A 218 -2.91 9.53 22.05
CA ASN A 218 -3.17 10.80 22.75
C ASN A 218 -4.61 11.27 22.62
N GLU A 219 -5.28 10.92 21.53
CA GLU A 219 -6.71 11.14 21.29
C GLU A 219 -7.61 10.08 21.96
N GLY A 220 -7.04 9.14 22.73
CA GLY A 220 -7.77 8.03 23.38
C GLY A 220 -8.28 6.98 22.40
N SER A 221 -7.57 6.78 21.30
CA SER A 221 -7.86 5.85 20.21
C SER A 221 -6.62 5.01 19.90
N SER A 222 -6.71 4.09 18.96
CA SER A 222 -5.56 3.34 18.45
C SER A 222 -5.48 3.48 16.93
N VAL A 223 -4.33 3.08 16.35
CA VAL A 223 -4.19 3.00 14.89
C VAL A 223 -5.21 2.04 14.29
N TYR A 224 -5.51 0.92 14.97
CA TYR A 224 -6.54 -0.01 14.54
C TYR A 224 -7.93 0.61 14.57
N ASP A 225 -8.29 1.34 15.63
CA ASP A 225 -9.56 2.05 15.71
C ASP A 225 -9.69 3.11 14.62
N ARG A 226 -8.59 3.82 14.29
CA ARG A 226 -8.60 4.77 13.17
C ARG A 226 -8.88 4.07 11.85
N LEU A 227 -8.26 2.93 11.59
CA LEU A 227 -8.53 2.13 10.39
C LEU A 227 -10.00 1.69 10.34
N GLN A 228 -10.56 1.22 11.47
CA GLN A 228 -11.96 0.82 11.55
C GLN A 228 -12.92 2.00 11.34
N LYS A 229 -12.57 3.21 11.81
CA LYS A 229 -13.35 4.43 11.53
C LYS A 229 -13.37 4.75 10.03
N ILE A 230 -12.21 4.68 9.36
CA ILE A 230 -12.10 4.89 7.91
C ILE A 230 -12.97 3.88 7.16
N TYR A 231 -12.91 2.60 7.50
CA TYR A 231 -13.74 1.58 6.86
C TYR A 231 -15.25 1.78 7.11
N LYS A 232 -15.65 2.16 8.31
CA LYS A 232 -17.06 2.46 8.63
C LYS A 232 -17.59 3.65 7.85
N GLU A 233 -16.73 4.64 7.58
CA GLU A 233 -17.12 5.88 6.91
C GLU A 233 -17.19 5.70 5.39
N TYR A 234 -16.23 4.97 4.78
CA TYR A 234 -16.08 4.89 3.33
C TYR A 234 -16.42 3.53 2.73
N GLY A 235 -16.63 2.50 3.55
CA GLY A 235 -16.79 1.09 3.15
C GLY A 235 -15.50 0.28 3.29
N TYR A 236 -15.64 -1.04 3.28
CA TYR A 236 -14.53 -1.99 3.41
C TYR A 236 -13.94 -2.29 2.03
N PHE A 237 -12.94 -1.50 1.65
CA PHE A 237 -12.14 -1.75 0.47
C PHE A 237 -11.12 -2.84 0.77
N LEU A 238 -11.11 -3.88 -0.05
CA LEU A 238 -10.17 -4.98 0.06
C LEU A 238 -9.58 -5.31 -1.30
N GLU A 239 -8.27 -5.32 -1.35
CA GLU A 239 -7.51 -5.65 -2.55
C GLU A 239 -6.56 -6.81 -2.28
N ARG A 240 -6.35 -7.63 -3.31
CA ARG A 240 -5.38 -8.72 -3.25
C ARG A 240 -4.75 -8.98 -4.61
N ALA A 241 -3.43 -9.18 -4.60
CA ALA A 241 -2.68 -9.60 -5.77
C ALA A 241 -2.50 -11.12 -5.76
N PHE A 242 -2.78 -11.75 -6.89
CA PHE A 242 -2.54 -13.17 -7.14
C PHE A 242 -1.49 -13.31 -8.22
N SER A 243 -0.49 -14.17 -7.99
CA SER A 243 0.59 -14.42 -8.94
C SER A 243 0.47 -15.84 -9.47
N PHE A 244 0.42 -15.97 -10.80
CA PHE A 244 0.36 -17.25 -11.51
C PHE A 244 1.66 -17.43 -12.27
N GLY A 245 2.45 -18.43 -11.86
CA GLY A 245 3.72 -18.76 -12.49
C GLY A 245 3.55 -19.83 -13.57
N PHE A 246 4.30 -19.69 -14.67
CA PHE A 246 4.34 -20.66 -15.75
C PHE A 246 5.70 -21.33 -15.77
N THR A 247 5.74 -22.62 -16.14
CA THR A 247 6.94 -23.44 -16.17
C THR A 247 7.11 -24.09 -17.54
N GLY A 248 8.34 -24.50 -17.84
CA GLY A 248 8.72 -25.13 -19.11
C GLY A 248 9.34 -24.15 -20.12
N ILE A 249 9.81 -24.68 -21.22
CA ILE A 249 10.51 -23.90 -22.27
C ILE A 249 9.56 -22.86 -22.90
N ASP A 250 8.28 -23.15 -22.93
CA ASP A 250 7.20 -22.32 -23.52
C ASP A 250 6.47 -21.44 -22.49
N ALA A 251 7.04 -21.26 -21.29
CA ALA A 251 6.39 -20.55 -20.20
C ALA A 251 6.00 -19.09 -20.55
N MET A 252 6.89 -18.37 -21.25
CA MET A 252 6.62 -17.01 -21.71
C MET A 252 5.51 -16.97 -22.76
N ASP A 253 5.47 -17.92 -23.68
CA ASP A 253 4.45 -18.00 -24.73
C ASP A 253 3.09 -18.30 -24.12
N LYS A 254 3.01 -19.21 -23.15
CA LYS A 254 1.78 -19.50 -22.39
C LYS A 254 1.26 -18.27 -21.69
N MET A 255 2.12 -17.55 -20.96
CA MET A 255 1.75 -16.30 -20.28
C MET A 255 1.23 -15.24 -21.26
N ASN A 256 1.96 -15.04 -22.38
CA ASN A 256 1.56 -14.06 -23.39
C ASN A 256 0.24 -14.44 -24.09
N LYS A 257 0.03 -15.74 -24.34
CA LYS A 257 -1.23 -16.23 -24.87
C LYS A 257 -2.39 -15.93 -23.95
N ILE A 258 -2.28 -16.25 -22.65
CA ILE A 258 -3.34 -15.97 -21.67
C ILE A 258 -3.61 -14.46 -21.58
N MET A 259 -2.55 -13.64 -21.54
CA MET A 259 -2.71 -12.18 -21.53
C MET A 259 -3.45 -11.66 -22.77
N ASN A 260 -3.19 -12.25 -23.95
CA ASN A 260 -3.88 -11.91 -25.19
C ASN A 260 -5.33 -12.43 -25.18
N ASP A 261 -5.56 -13.63 -24.68
CA ASP A 261 -6.90 -14.21 -24.55
C ASP A 261 -7.78 -13.33 -23.63
N ILE A 262 -7.23 -12.83 -22.51
CA ILE A 262 -7.92 -11.88 -21.63
C ILE A 262 -8.22 -10.57 -22.38
N ARG A 263 -7.24 -10.01 -23.12
CA ARG A 263 -7.40 -8.76 -23.88
C ARG A 263 -8.47 -8.83 -24.94
N THR A 264 -8.60 -9.98 -25.60
CA THR A 264 -9.58 -10.19 -26.70
C THR A 264 -10.92 -10.75 -26.22
N SER A 265 -11.00 -11.15 -24.95
CA SER A 265 -12.26 -11.65 -24.38
C SER A 265 -13.25 -10.52 -24.09
N ASP A 266 -14.51 -10.76 -24.39
CA ASP A 266 -15.59 -9.87 -23.94
C ASP A 266 -15.93 -10.20 -22.48
N ILE A 267 -15.34 -9.44 -21.55
CA ILE A 267 -15.63 -9.55 -20.12
C ILE A 267 -16.63 -8.45 -19.76
N SER A 268 -17.89 -8.81 -19.72
CA SER A 268 -18.99 -7.88 -19.39
C SER A 268 -19.23 -7.75 -17.88
N SER A 269 -18.81 -8.74 -17.08
CA SER A 269 -18.92 -8.72 -15.62
C SER A 269 -17.86 -9.62 -14.96
N VAL A 270 -17.59 -9.37 -13.67
CA VAL A 270 -16.80 -10.22 -12.78
C VAL A 270 -17.59 -10.34 -11.48
N GLN A 271 -17.91 -11.56 -11.04
CA GLN A 271 -18.73 -11.86 -9.87
C GLN A 271 -20.03 -11.03 -9.84
N GLY A 272 -20.74 -11.01 -10.98
CA GLY A 272 -21.98 -10.27 -11.16
C GLY A 272 -21.86 -8.75 -11.21
N LYS A 273 -20.68 -8.18 -10.93
CA LYS A 273 -20.41 -6.74 -11.04
C LYS A 273 -20.10 -6.36 -12.50
N LYS A 274 -20.91 -5.48 -13.06
CA LYS A 274 -20.77 -5.04 -14.44
C LYS A 274 -19.44 -4.32 -14.67
N VAL A 275 -18.81 -4.60 -15.82
CA VAL A 275 -17.66 -3.83 -16.30
C VAL A 275 -18.14 -2.48 -16.82
N LEU A 276 -17.68 -1.40 -16.21
CA LEU A 276 -17.99 -0.04 -16.60
C LEU A 276 -17.01 0.52 -17.63
N ALA A 277 -15.75 0.08 -17.56
CA ALA A 277 -14.71 0.47 -18.51
C ALA A 277 -13.55 -0.54 -18.52
N LEU A 278 -12.92 -0.69 -19.68
CA LEU A 278 -11.65 -1.38 -19.88
C LEU A 278 -10.61 -0.36 -20.33
N SER A 279 -9.57 -0.18 -19.52
CA SER A 279 -8.37 0.58 -19.87
C SER A 279 -7.28 -0.38 -20.34
N ASP A 280 -6.99 -0.39 -21.64
CA ASP A 280 -5.85 -1.11 -22.22
C ASP A 280 -4.67 -0.15 -22.39
N TYR A 281 -3.73 -0.22 -21.47
CA TYR A 281 -2.55 0.66 -21.46
C TYR A 281 -1.59 0.35 -22.62
N LEU A 282 -1.66 -0.83 -23.24
CA LEU A 282 -0.83 -1.16 -24.41
C LEU A 282 -1.30 -0.38 -25.64
N THR A 283 -2.60 -0.32 -25.85
CA THR A 283 -3.20 0.45 -26.95
C THR A 283 -3.33 1.93 -26.61
N GLY A 284 -3.34 2.27 -25.31
CA GLY A 284 -3.50 3.63 -24.82
C GLY A 284 -4.96 4.13 -24.88
N VAL A 285 -5.92 3.21 -24.78
CA VAL A 285 -7.36 3.52 -24.92
C VAL A 285 -8.15 2.92 -23.75
N THR A 286 -9.01 3.73 -23.15
CA THR A 286 -10.09 3.29 -22.26
C THR A 286 -11.38 3.19 -23.06
N THR A 287 -12.01 2.02 -23.07
CA THR A 287 -13.33 1.80 -23.68
C THR A 287 -14.37 1.65 -22.58
N LYS A 288 -15.38 2.52 -22.54
CA LYS A 288 -16.50 2.46 -21.59
C LYS A 288 -17.57 1.47 -22.04
N CYS A 289 -18.43 1.05 -21.13
CA CYS A 289 -19.51 0.10 -21.41
C CYS A 289 -20.55 0.63 -22.43
N ASP A 290 -20.62 1.94 -22.67
CA ASP A 290 -21.45 2.56 -23.70
C ASP A 290 -20.75 2.65 -25.07
N GLY A 291 -19.52 2.12 -25.19
CA GLY A 291 -18.70 2.16 -26.40
C GLY A 291 -17.84 3.44 -26.55
N THR A 292 -17.98 4.41 -25.66
CA THR A 292 -17.16 5.63 -25.67
C THR A 292 -15.69 5.28 -25.46
N LYS A 293 -14.81 5.89 -26.25
CA LYS A 293 -13.35 5.71 -26.16
C LYS A 293 -12.67 6.98 -25.69
N GLU A 294 -11.76 6.82 -24.72
CA GLU A 294 -10.95 7.92 -24.18
C GLU A 294 -9.47 7.56 -24.29
N LYS A 295 -8.63 8.55 -24.58
CA LYS A 295 -7.18 8.35 -24.65
C LYS A 295 -6.61 8.27 -23.24
N ILE A 296 -5.79 7.26 -22.97
CA ILE A 296 -4.99 7.15 -21.73
C ILE A 296 -3.76 8.08 -21.89
N THR A 297 -3.53 8.93 -20.89
CA THR A 297 -2.39 9.86 -20.87
C THR A 297 -1.12 9.25 -20.28
N LEU A 298 -1.26 8.15 -19.52
CA LEU A 298 -0.12 7.43 -18.94
C LEU A 298 0.70 6.70 -20.03
N PRO A 299 1.98 6.41 -19.77
CA PRO A 299 2.85 5.69 -20.71
C PRO A 299 2.25 4.34 -21.12
N LYS A 300 2.64 3.85 -22.31
CA LYS A 300 2.23 2.51 -22.76
C LYS A 300 2.82 1.42 -21.85
N SER A 301 1.99 0.46 -21.48
CA SER A 301 2.36 -0.69 -20.67
C SER A 301 1.45 -1.88 -20.98
N ASN A 302 1.96 -3.10 -20.87
CA ASN A 302 1.15 -4.31 -21.09
C ASN A 302 0.26 -4.58 -19.85
N VAL A 303 -0.73 -3.72 -19.64
CA VAL A 303 -1.65 -3.76 -18.50
C VAL A 303 -3.08 -3.61 -18.98
N LEU A 304 -4.00 -4.38 -18.41
CA LEU A 304 -5.44 -4.25 -18.57
C LEU A 304 -6.06 -3.91 -17.23
N LEU A 305 -6.83 -2.83 -17.14
CA LEU A 305 -7.58 -2.44 -15.93
C LEU A 305 -9.08 -2.40 -16.26
N TYR A 306 -9.82 -3.30 -15.66
CA TYR A 306 -11.28 -3.36 -15.70
C TYR A 306 -11.84 -2.60 -14.49
N THR A 307 -12.52 -1.52 -14.75
CA THR A 307 -13.31 -0.80 -13.74
C THR A 307 -14.68 -1.45 -13.65
N LEU A 308 -15.06 -1.87 -12.45
CA LEU A 308 -16.34 -2.53 -12.18
C LEU A 308 -17.26 -1.60 -11.37
N GLU A 309 -18.52 -1.99 -11.23
CA GLU A 309 -19.48 -1.32 -10.34
C GLU A 309 -18.97 -1.30 -8.89
N ASN A 310 -19.49 -0.38 -8.08
CA ASN A 310 -19.22 -0.23 -6.64
C ASN A 310 -17.74 -0.02 -6.29
N ASP A 311 -17.00 0.76 -7.07
CA ASP A 311 -15.55 0.99 -6.88
C ASP A 311 -14.68 -0.27 -6.99
N CYS A 312 -15.25 -1.42 -7.38
CA CYS A 312 -14.50 -2.64 -7.61
C CYS A 312 -13.66 -2.56 -8.90
N TRP A 313 -12.62 -3.36 -8.99
CA TRP A 313 -11.78 -3.41 -10.18
C TRP A 313 -10.97 -4.70 -10.27
N MET A 314 -10.55 -5.02 -11.49
CA MET A 314 -9.59 -6.09 -11.79
C MET A 314 -8.47 -5.52 -12.64
N CYS A 315 -7.23 -5.79 -12.29
CA CYS A 315 -6.07 -5.43 -13.12
C CYS A 315 -5.25 -6.67 -13.45
N VAL A 316 -4.86 -6.80 -14.70
CA VAL A 316 -4.04 -7.92 -15.20
C VAL A 316 -2.77 -7.37 -15.82
N ARG A 317 -1.62 -7.88 -15.37
CA ARG A 317 -0.31 -7.52 -15.93
C ARG A 317 0.67 -8.68 -15.89
N PRO A 318 1.46 -8.90 -16.94
CA PRO A 318 2.57 -9.83 -16.89
C PRO A 318 3.73 -9.25 -16.09
N SER A 319 4.57 -10.11 -15.50
CA SER A 319 5.87 -9.71 -14.99
C SER A 319 6.79 -9.37 -16.17
N GLY A 320 7.64 -8.36 -16.02
CA GLY A 320 8.61 -7.99 -17.05
C GLY A 320 9.85 -8.89 -17.10
N THR A 321 10.11 -9.64 -16.04
CA THR A 321 11.37 -10.40 -15.86
C THR A 321 11.19 -11.90 -15.72
N GLU A 322 9.99 -12.36 -15.39
CA GLU A 322 9.67 -13.76 -15.12
C GLU A 322 8.38 -14.16 -15.84
N PRO A 323 8.20 -15.45 -16.18
CA PRO A 323 6.96 -15.94 -16.76
C PRO A 323 5.86 -16.04 -15.68
N LYS A 324 5.42 -14.89 -15.19
CA LYS A 324 4.39 -14.75 -14.16
C LYS A 324 3.34 -13.74 -14.60
N LEU A 325 2.08 -14.08 -14.43
CA LEU A 325 0.94 -13.18 -14.59
C LEU A 325 0.45 -12.73 -13.20
N LYS A 326 0.36 -11.44 -12.97
CA LYS A 326 -0.25 -10.88 -11.75
C LYS A 326 -1.65 -10.41 -12.07
N ILE A 327 -2.60 -10.84 -11.24
CA ILE A 327 -3.98 -10.39 -11.27
C ILE A 327 -4.28 -9.74 -9.92
N TYR A 328 -4.65 -8.48 -9.97
CA TYR A 328 -5.11 -7.73 -8.81
C TYR A 328 -6.63 -7.68 -8.87
N LEU A 329 -7.26 -8.00 -7.77
CA LEU A 329 -8.70 -7.91 -7.60
C LEU A 329 -9.00 -6.99 -6.43
N ALA A 330 -10.03 -6.19 -6.58
CA ALA A 330 -10.49 -5.27 -5.55
C ALA A 330 -12.00 -5.28 -5.44
N THR A 331 -12.47 -5.27 -4.22
CA THR A 331 -13.89 -5.17 -3.89
C THR A 331 -14.13 -4.11 -2.82
N LYS A 332 -15.37 -3.65 -2.73
CA LYS A 332 -15.87 -2.75 -1.68
C LYS A 332 -17.19 -3.30 -1.17
N GLU A 333 -17.26 -3.53 0.13
CA GLU A 333 -18.42 -4.11 0.80
C GLU A 333 -18.72 -3.39 2.12
N ASP A 334 -19.82 -3.75 2.79
CA ASP A 334 -20.26 -3.16 4.05
C ASP A 334 -19.58 -3.79 5.29
N SER A 335 -18.83 -4.88 5.10
CA SER A 335 -18.07 -5.54 6.15
C SER A 335 -16.82 -6.23 5.60
N PHE A 336 -15.82 -6.44 6.47
CA PHE A 336 -14.60 -7.17 6.10
C PHE A 336 -14.90 -8.60 5.65
N ASP A 337 -15.78 -9.31 6.36
CA ASP A 337 -16.15 -10.69 6.04
C ASP A 337 -16.85 -10.80 4.68
N SER A 338 -17.69 -9.82 4.33
CA SER A 338 -18.33 -9.76 3.02
C SER A 338 -17.30 -9.50 1.91
N ALA A 339 -16.38 -8.58 2.15
CA ALA A 339 -15.31 -8.25 1.21
C ALA A 339 -14.38 -9.46 0.95
N GLU A 340 -14.00 -10.21 2.00
CA GLU A 340 -13.21 -11.43 1.86
C GLU A 340 -13.90 -12.50 1.03
N LYS A 341 -15.19 -12.74 1.28
CA LYS A 341 -15.99 -13.71 0.52
C LYS A 341 -16.13 -13.31 -0.95
N ASP A 342 -16.43 -12.05 -1.20
CA ASP A 342 -16.59 -11.53 -2.55
C ASP A 342 -15.28 -11.60 -3.33
N LEU A 343 -14.16 -11.20 -2.71
CA LEU A 343 -12.84 -11.26 -3.32
C LEU A 343 -12.41 -12.69 -3.66
N ALA A 344 -12.71 -13.65 -2.79
CA ALA A 344 -12.46 -15.07 -3.03
C ALA A 344 -13.28 -15.57 -4.23
N ALA A 345 -14.56 -15.21 -4.31
CA ALA A 345 -15.43 -15.59 -5.40
C ALA A 345 -14.99 -14.95 -6.74
N MET A 346 -14.58 -13.67 -6.73
CA MET A 346 -13.98 -13.00 -7.91
C MET A 346 -12.76 -13.76 -8.42
N LYS A 347 -11.86 -14.16 -7.50
CA LYS A 347 -10.66 -14.95 -7.83
C LYS A 347 -11.05 -16.27 -8.50
N ASP A 348 -11.95 -17.03 -7.88
CA ASP A 348 -12.35 -18.36 -8.38
C ASP A 348 -12.98 -18.28 -9.78
N GLU A 349 -13.80 -17.25 -10.03
CA GLU A 349 -14.37 -16.99 -11.36
C GLU A 349 -13.27 -16.71 -12.39
N VAL A 350 -12.34 -15.80 -12.08
CA VAL A 350 -11.26 -15.40 -13.00
C VAL A 350 -10.31 -16.57 -13.29
N VAL A 351 -9.92 -17.32 -12.25
CA VAL A 351 -9.06 -18.50 -12.39
C VAL A 351 -9.72 -19.55 -13.27
N LYS A 352 -11.01 -19.84 -13.05
CA LYS A 352 -11.78 -20.79 -13.86
C LYS A 352 -11.94 -20.32 -15.32
N LYS A 353 -12.24 -19.02 -15.50
CA LYS A 353 -12.48 -18.46 -16.85
C LYS A 353 -11.26 -18.51 -17.75
N PHE A 354 -10.06 -18.28 -17.19
CA PHE A 354 -8.80 -18.20 -17.95
C PHE A 354 -7.89 -19.40 -17.74
N ASN A 355 -8.36 -20.42 -17.03
CA ASN A 355 -7.59 -21.65 -16.74
C ASN A 355 -6.19 -21.36 -16.16
N LEU A 356 -6.17 -20.56 -15.09
CA LEU A 356 -4.98 -20.09 -14.36
C LEU A 356 -4.58 -21.02 -13.22
#